data_38b04dcd504163d750a9aee5e7968652
#
_entry.id   38b04dcd504163d750a9aee5e7968652
#
_cell.length_a   1.000
_cell.length_b   1.000
_cell.length_c   1.000
_cell.angle_alpha   90.00
_cell.angle_beta   90.00
_cell.angle_gamma   90.00
#
_symmetry.space_group_name_H-M   'P 1'
#
loop_
_entity.id
_entity.type
_entity.pdbx_description
1 polymer ?
#
loop_
_entity_poly.entity_id
_entity_poly.type
_entity_poly.pdbx_seq_one_letter_code
_entity_poly.pdbx_strand_id
1 'polypeptide(L)'
;MTDLSKNGRTLPLRGPPRSALVWLVVLAFGVPGTIIAFVLGSAYKEGAPAAPLLASGLFVLVVSAIVTLWIVRMTRRIAVMLDDDALTVATGVATQRFPLATLRTNGVRTIDLAAHPELKPWLRTWGIGLPGLASGWFRLRNKGKALCVLTGRERVTVLKADDGTWVLLSLADTWALRSAIG
;
A
#
# COMPACT_ATOMS: atom_id res chain seq x y z
N MET A 1 21.38 6.07 3.20
CA MET A 1 20.33 7.06 3.55
C MET A 1 20.45 8.17 2.54
N THR A 2 19.74 8.03 1.40
CA THR A 2 19.83 9.01 0.32
C THR A 2 18.97 10.21 0.71
N ASP A 3 19.60 11.35 0.75
CA ASP A 3 19.00 12.64 1.11
C ASP A 3 17.92 13.01 0.04
N LEU A 4 16.65 12.82 0.39
CA LEU A 4 15.47 13.03 -0.47
C LEU A 4 15.00 14.50 -0.46
N SER A 5 15.84 15.44 0.03
CA SER A 5 15.36 16.75 0.47
C SER A 5 15.97 17.94 -0.23
N LYS A 6 16.24 17.96 -1.54
CA LYS A 6 16.80 19.26 -1.98
C LYS A 6 15.90 20.15 -2.85
N ASN A 7 14.90 19.67 -3.57
CA ASN A 7 13.96 20.55 -4.32
C ASN A 7 12.64 19.86 -4.74
N GLY A 8 12.34 18.67 -4.23
CA GLY A 8 11.17 17.90 -4.66
C GLY A 8 9.85 18.43 -4.06
N ARG A 9 8.87 18.67 -4.90
CA ARG A 9 7.50 18.97 -4.46
C ARG A 9 6.79 17.66 -4.07
N THR A 10 6.40 17.52 -2.80
CA THR A 10 5.59 16.38 -2.37
C THR A 10 4.19 16.47 -2.94
N LEU A 11 3.78 15.45 -3.69
CA LEU A 11 2.42 15.37 -4.21
C LEU A 11 1.50 14.79 -3.12
N PRO A 12 0.41 15.47 -2.77
CA PRO A 12 -0.50 14.98 -1.76
C PRO A 12 -1.19 13.69 -2.26
N LEU A 13 -0.99 12.61 -1.52
CA LEU A 13 -1.73 11.37 -1.70
C LEU A 13 -3.09 11.48 -1.00
N ARG A 14 -4.10 10.82 -1.56
CA ARG A 14 -5.36 10.63 -0.82
C ARG A 14 -5.09 9.77 0.38
N GLY A 15 -5.62 10.18 1.54
CA GLY A 15 -5.52 9.40 2.77
C GLY A 15 -6.11 7.98 2.59
N PRO A 16 -5.62 7.00 3.35
CA PRO A 16 -6.18 5.66 3.33
C PRO A 16 -7.66 5.70 3.72
N PRO A 17 -8.53 4.95 3.03
CA PRO A 17 -9.94 4.91 3.39
C PRO A 17 -10.11 4.30 4.78
N ARG A 18 -11.14 4.75 5.50
CA ARG A 18 -11.47 4.23 6.84
C ARG A 18 -11.60 2.70 6.85
N SER A 19 -12.10 2.13 5.76
CA SER A 19 -12.19 0.68 5.59
C SER A 19 -10.84 -0.03 5.68
N ALA A 20 -9.76 0.54 5.15
CA ALA A 20 -8.44 -0.06 5.26
C ALA A 20 -7.93 -0.11 6.70
N LEU A 21 -8.22 0.93 7.50
CA LEU A 21 -7.90 0.97 8.93
C LEU A 21 -8.71 -0.06 9.72
N VAL A 22 -10.02 -0.15 9.44
CA VAL A 22 -10.90 -1.16 10.06
C VAL A 22 -10.40 -2.57 9.74
N TRP A 23 -10.10 -2.87 8.48
CA TRP A 23 -9.57 -4.17 8.10
C TRP A 23 -8.20 -4.47 8.74
N LEU A 24 -7.36 -3.47 8.90
CA LEU A 24 -6.09 -3.62 9.60
C LEU A 24 -6.33 -4.06 11.06
N VAL A 25 -7.24 -3.40 11.77
CA VAL A 25 -7.59 -3.75 13.15
C VAL A 25 -8.23 -5.13 13.24
N VAL A 26 -9.17 -5.44 12.36
CA VAL A 26 -9.85 -6.74 12.33
C VAL A 26 -8.86 -7.89 12.07
N LEU A 27 -7.95 -7.73 11.12
CA LEU A 27 -6.95 -8.76 10.81
C LEU A 27 -5.87 -8.86 11.88
N ALA A 28 -5.51 -7.74 12.53
CA ALA A 28 -4.45 -7.72 13.52
C ALA A 28 -4.88 -8.21 14.90
N PHE A 29 -6.12 -7.94 15.29
CA PHE A 29 -6.62 -8.24 16.64
C PHE A 29 -7.86 -9.14 16.62
N GLY A 30 -8.76 -8.99 15.66
CA GLY A 30 -9.99 -9.75 15.58
C GLY A 30 -9.73 -11.25 15.33
N VAL A 31 -8.94 -11.57 14.30
CA VAL A 31 -8.63 -12.96 13.97
C VAL A 31 -7.79 -13.63 15.05
N PRO A 32 -6.65 -13.09 15.50
CA PRO A 32 -5.89 -13.67 16.61
C PRO A 32 -6.70 -13.78 17.89
N GLY A 33 -7.49 -12.74 18.22
CA GLY A 33 -8.34 -12.73 19.42
C GLY A 33 -9.38 -13.85 19.44
N THR A 34 -10.04 -14.11 18.31
CA THR A 34 -11.01 -15.21 18.19
C THR A 34 -10.34 -16.58 18.30
N ILE A 35 -9.15 -16.75 17.71
CA ILE A 35 -8.38 -18.00 17.82
C ILE A 35 -7.96 -18.22 19.28
N ILE A 36 -7.44 -17.19 19.95
CA ILE A 36 -7.04 -17.27 21.36
C ILE A 36 -8.24 -17.62 22.23
N ALA A 37 -9.38 -16.95 22.06
CA ALA A 37 -10.59 -17.21 22.82
C ALA A 37 -11.09 -18.65 22.63
N PHE A 38 -11.05 -19.16 21.41
CA PHE A 38 -11.43 -20.55 21.11
C PHE A 38 -10.48 -21.56 21.77
N VAL A 39 -9.15 -21.37 21.64
CA VAL A 39 -8.15 -22.26 22.24
C VAL A 39 -8.21 -22.23 23.77
N LEU A 40 -8.33 -21.06 24.38
CA LEU A 40 -8.47 -20.92 25.82
C LEU A 40 -9.76 -21.58 26.33
N GLY A 41 -10.87 -21.42 25.60
CA GLY A 41 -12.15 -22.00 25.97
C GLY A 41 -12.14 -23.55 25.89
N SER A 42 -11.50 -24.13 24.88
CA SER A 42 -11.36 -25.59 24.75
C SER A 42 -10.43 -26.16 25.82
N ALA A 43 -9.27 -25.57 26.02
CA ALA A 43 -8.28 -26.01 26.98
C ALA A 43 -8.77 -25.90 28.45
N TYR A 44 -9.56 -24.87 28.77
CA TYR A 44 -10.19 -24.74 30.08
C TYR A 44 -11.16 -25.88 30.36
N LYS A 45 -11.93 -26.34 29.37
CA LYS A 45 -12.84 -27.49 29.50
C LYS A 45 -12.10 -28.79 29.72
N GLU A 46 -10.88 -28.92 29.22
CA GLU A 46 -10.02 -30.11 29.41
C GLU A 46 -9.20 -30.06 30.68
N GLY A 47 -9.36 -29.03 31.52
CA GLY A 47 -8.64 -28.90 32.78
C GLY A 47 -7.17 -28.51 32.63
N ALA A 48 -6.78 -27.95 31.51
CA ALA A 48 -5.39 -27.54 31.27
C ALA A 48 -4.98 -26.37 32.21
N PRO A 49 -3.70 -26.32 32.65
CA PRO A 49 -3.24 -25.25 33.52
C PRO A 49 -3.35 -23.87 32.85
N ALA A 50 -3.92 -22.93 33.56
CA ALA A 50 -4.23 -21.59 33.01
C ALA A 50 -2.97 -20.78 32.70
N ALA A 51 -1.88 -20.95 33.45
CA ALA A 51 -0.68 -20.12 33.30
C ALA A 51 -0.03 -20.19 31.90
N PRO A 52 0.28 -21.37 31.31
CA PRO A 52 0.85 -21.46 29.98
C PRO A 52 -0.11 -20.99 28.89
N LEU A 53 -1.42 -21.17 29.10
CA LEU A 53 -2.44 -20.70 28.15
C LEU A 53 -2.50 -19.16 28.11
N LEU A 54 -2.49 -18.50 29.26
CA LEU A 54 -2.44 -17.03 29.34
C LEU A 54 -1.13 -16.48 28.76
N ALA A 55 -0.01 -17.14 29.03
CA ALA A 55 1.29 -16.75 28.49
C ALA A 55 1.31 -16.82 26.95
N SER A 56 0.77 -17.90 26.35
CA SER A 56 0.68 -18.05 24.90
C SER A 56 -0.26 -17.01 24.27
N GLY A 57 -1.41 -16.75 24.89
CA GLY A 57 -2.34 -15.71 24.45
C GLY A 57 -1.72 -14.31 24.47
N LEU A 58 -1.02 -13.97 25.55
CA LEU A 58 -0.30 -12.70 25.67
C LEU A 58 0.79 -12.59 24.60
N PHE A 59 1.56 -13.65 24.37
CA PHE A 59 2.58 -13.67 23.33
C PHE A 59 2.01 -13.36 21.95
N VAL A 60 0.90 -13.99 21.55
CA VAL A 60 0.26 -13.74 20.26
C VAL A 60 -0.23 -12.29 20.16
N LEU A 61 -0.80 -11.73 21.24
CA LEU A 61 -1.24 -10.32 21.25
C LEU A 61 -0.06 -9.37 21.09
N VAL A 62 1.05 -9.60 21.76
CA VAL A 62 2.26 -8.78 21.65
C VAL A 62 2.81 -8.84 20.23
N VAL A 63 2.93 -10.03 19.65
CA VAL A 63 3.39 -10.19 18.25
C VAL A 63 2.44 -9.46 17.29
N SER A 64 1.12 -9.60 17.46
CA SER A 64 0.13 -8.90 16.65
C SER A 64 0.27 -7.37 16.76
N ALA A 65 0.50 -6.86 17.95
CA ALA A 65 0.73 -5.42 18.18
C ALA A 65 2.01 -4.92 17.47
N ILE A 66 3.11 -5.67 17.58
CA ILE A 66 4.37 -5.36 16.90
C ILE A 66 4.20 -5.32 15.38
N VAL A 67 3.56 -6.35 14.82
CA VAL A 67 3.31 -6.43 13.37
C VAL A 67 2.41 -5.27 12.91
N THR A 68 1.38 -4.95 13.68
CA THR A 68 0.48 -3.82 13.38
C THR A 68 1.24 -2.50 13.39
N LEU A 69 2.04 -2.25 14.43
CA LEU A 69 2.85 -1.04 14.54
C LEU A 69 3.84 -0.93 13.36
N TRP A 70 4.44 -2.04 12.98
CA TRP A 70 5.35 -2.10 11.85
C TRP A 70 4.64 -1.76 10.52
N ILE A 71 3.44 -2.32 10.27
CA ILE A 71 2.63 -2.01 9.09
C ILE A 71 2.23 -0.53 9.09
N VAL A 72 1.75 0.01 10.21
CA VAL A 72 1.40 1.43 10.33
C VAL A 72 2.60 2.33 10.06
N ARG A 73 3.77 1.95 10.57
CA ARG A 73 5.00 2.71 10.32
C ARG A 73 5.42 2.65 8.86
N MET A 74 5.25 1.52 8.19
CA MET A 74 5.48 1.37 6.74
C MET A 74 4.52 2.22 5.91
N THR A 75 3.24 2.23 6.24
CA THR A 75 2.24 3.01 5.50
C THR A 75 2.47 4.52 5.62
N ARG A 76 3.01 4.99 6.73
CA ARG A 76 3.40 6.41 6.92
C ARG A 76 4.59 6.85 6.06
N ARG A 77 5.37 5.90 5.50
CA ARG A 77 6.51 6.18 4.63
C ARG A 77 6.13 6.22 3.14
N ILE A 78 4.86 6.06 2.83
CA ILE A 78 4.38 6.17 1.46
C ILE A 78 4.34 7.65 1.08
N ALA A 79 5.10 8.02 0.07
CA ALA A 79 5.19 9.39 -0.43
C ALA A 79 5.42 9.38 -1.94
N VAL A 80 4.91 10.40 -2.61
CA VAL A 80 5.20 10.68 -4.02
C VAL A 80 5.81 12.07 -4.10
N MET A 81 7.00 12.16 -4.66
CA MET A 81 7.74 13.40 -4.81
C MET A 81 7.97 13.65 -6.29
N LEU A 82 7.72 14.87 -6.71
CA LEU A 82 7.99 15.35 -8.05
C LEU A 82 9.19 16.28 -7.98
N ASP A 83 10.28 15.85 -8.58
CA ASP A 83 11.47 16.68 -8.82
C ASP A 83 11.40 17.29 -10.23
N ASP A 84 12.28 18.19 -10.57
CA ASP A 84 12.34 18.84 -11.88
C ASP A 84 12.63 17.85 -13.02
N ASP A 85 13.30 16.74 -12.73
CA ASP A 85 13.73 15.73 -13.69
C ASP A 85 13.13 14.34 -13.49
N ALA A 86 12.52 14.05 -12.33
CA ALA A 86 12.05 12.72 -12.01
C ALA A 86 10.83 12.69 -11.07
N LEU A 87 10.02 11.66 -11.23
CA LEU A 87 8.96 11.26 -10.30
C LEU A 87 9.51 10.18 -9.36
N THR A 88 9.60 10.50 -8.09
CA THR A 88 10.05 9.56 -7.04
C THR A 88 8.84 9.02 -6.28
N VAL A 89 8.66 7.70 -6.32
CA VAL A 89 7.54 7.01 -5.66
C VAL A 89 8.10 6.13 -4.55
N ALA A 90 7.85 6.50 -3.30
CA ALA A 90 8.15 5.70 -2.12
C ALA A 90 6.90 4.89 -1.73
N THR A 91 7.01 3.56 -1.76
CA THR A 91 5.89 2.64 -1.48
C THR A 91 5.91 2.11 -0.03
N GLY A 92 6.77 2.67 0.82
CA GLY A 92 7.01 2.18 2.18
C GLY A 92 7.95 0.96 2.25
N VAL A 93 8.04 0.19 1.18
CA VAL A 93 8.90 -1.02 1.06
C VAL A 93 10.07 -0.76 0.13
N ALA A 94 9.87 0.04 -0.91
CA ALA A 94 10.87 0.41 -1.89
C ALA A 94 10.65 1.82 -2.39
N THR A 95 11.72 2.49 -2.78
CA THR A 95 11.66 3.78 -3.47
C THR A 95 12.07 3.58 -4.91
N GLN A 96 11.25 4.07 -5.84
CA GLN A 96 11.52 4.03 -7.27
C GLN A 96 11.55 5.43 -7.83
N ARG A 97 12.52 5.71 -8.69
CA ARG A 97 12.68 6.98 -9.39
C ARG A 97 12.45 6.76 -10.88
N PHE A 98 11.52 7.50 -11.43
CA PHE A 98 11.17 7.49 -12.85
C PHE A 98 11.57 8.83 -13.46
N PRO A 99 12.53 8.89 -14.38
CA PRO A 99 12.84 10.13 -15.10
C PRO A 99 11.59 10.63 -15.84
N LEU A 100 11.30 11.94 -15.75
CA LEU A 100 10.11 12.51 -16.41
C LEU A 100 10.16 12.33 -17.93
N ALA A 101 11.35 12.31 -18.51
CA ALA A 101 11.55 12.01 -19.92
C ALA A 101 10.93 10.68 -20.33
N THR A 102 11.05 9.63 -19.49
CA THR A 102 10.49 8.30 -19.78
C THR A 102 8.98 8.20 -19.57
N LEU A 103 8.38 9.17 -18.87
CA LEU A 103 6.94 9.21 -18.60
C LEU A 103 6.17 10.07 -19.59
N ARG A 104 6.84 10.96 -20.32
CA ARG A 104 6.22 11.93 -21.27
C ARG A 104 5.57 11.26 -22.47
N THR A 105 6.11 10.15 -22.94
CA THR A 105 5.70 9.50 -24.19
C THR A 105 4.24 9.05 -24.22
N ASN A 106 3.66 8.69 -23.08
CA ASN A 106 2.32 8.12 -22.99
C ASN A 106 1.30 9.02 -22.28
N GLY A 107 1.72 10.19 -21.78
CA GLY A 107 0.88 11.16 -21.09
C GLY A 107 0.33 10.67 -19.75
N VAL A 108 -0.29 11.60 -19.02
CA VAL A 108 -0.95 11.36 -17.73
C VAL A 108 -2.44 11.15 -17.96
N ARG A 109 -2.96 10.01 -17.60
CA ARG A 109 -4.39 9.69 -17.69
C ARG A 109 -4.98 9.50 -16.29
N THR A 110 -6.17 10.02 -16.08
CA THR A 110 -6.94 9.73 -14.85
C THR A 110 -8.10 8.84 -15.23
N ILE A 111 -8.19 7.68 -14.61
CA ILE A 111 -9.19 6.67 -14.90
C ILE A 111 -9.87 6.17 -13.62
N ASP A 112 -11.00 5.53 -13.81
CA ASP A 112 -11.63 4.69 -12.78
C ASP A 112 -11.26 3.23 -13.04
N LEU A 113 -10.65 2.58 -12.04
CA LEU A 113 -10.29 1.17 -12.14
C LEU A 113 -11.50 0.23 -12.19
N ALA A 114 -12.70 0.70 -11.85
CA ALA A 114 -13.92 -0.09 -12.01
C ALA A 114 -14.28 -0.21 -13.50
N ALA A 115 -14.08 0.86 -14.27
CA ALA A 115 -14.32 0.90 -15.72
C ALA A 115 -13.17 0.26 -16.54
N HIS A 116 -11.99 0.07 -15.92
CA HIS A 116 -10.78 -0.44 -16.58
C HIS A 116 -10.23 -1.70 -15.89
N PRO A 117 -10.90 -2.86 -16.01
CA PRO A 117 -10.52 -4.10 -15.35
C PRO A 117 -9.13 -4.63 -15.76
N GLU A 118 -8.66 -4.26 -16.95
CA GLU A 118 -7.33 -4.62 -17.48
C GLU A 118 -6.18 -3.96 -16.70
N LEU A 119 -6.42 -2.81 -16.07
CA LEU A 119 -5.44 -2.07 -15.25
C LEU A 119 -5.59 -2.38 -13.75
N LYS A 120 -6.53 -3.23 -13.39
CA LYS A 120 -6.73 -3.63 -12.01
C LYS A 120 -5.55 -4.47 -11.50
N PRO A 121 -4.94 -4.10 -10.36
CA PRO A 121 -3.92 -4.93 -9.72
C PRO A 121 -4.49 -6.32 -9.38
N TRP A 122 -3.91 -7.35 -9.97
CA TRP A 122 -4.37 -8.73 -9.82
C TRP A 122 -3.53 -9.50 -8.81
N LEU A 123 -2.22 -9.55 -9.03
CA LEU A 123 -1.29 -10.30 -8.20
C LEU A 123 -0.28 -9.36 -7.56
N ARG A 124 -0.18 -9.41 -6.24
CA ARG A 124 0.85 -8.68 -5.50
C ARG A 124 2.17 -9.44 -5.61
N THR A 125 3.19 -8.78 -6.15
CA THR A 125 4.55 -9.33 -6.20
C THR A 125 5.34 -8.91 -4.97
N TRP A 126 5.24 -7.61 -4.57
CA TRP A 126 5.95 -7.07 -3.42
C TRP A 126 5.24 -5.82 -2.89
N GLY A 127 4.97 -5.76 -1.58
CA GLY A 127 4.34 -4.59 -0.97
C GLY A 127 3.15 -4.92 -0.08
N ILE A 128 2.29 -3.93 0.17
CA ILE A 128 1.10 -4.02 1.02
C ILE A 128 -0.15 -4.03 0.13
N GLY A 129 -1.05 -4.98 0.38
CA GLY A 129 -2.37 -5.04 -0.26
C GLY A 129 -3.44 -5.28 0.80
N LEU A 130 -4.18 -4.25 1.14
CA LEU A 130 -5.34 -4.29 2.02
C LEU A 130 -6.57 -3.80 1.22
N PRO A 131 -7.79 -4.15 1.62
CA PRO A 131 -8.99 -3.59 1.01
C PRO A 131 -8.96 -2.06 1.06
N GLY A 132 -8.89 -1.41 -0.11
CA GLY A 132 -8.77 0.04 -0.24
C GLY A 132 -7.35 0.62 -0.16
N LEU A 133 -6.31 -0.19 0.07
CA LEU A 133 -4.93 0.26 0.09
C LEU A 133 -4.04 -0.75 -0.64
N ALA A 134 -3.43 -0.34 -1.75
CA ALA A 134 -2.43 -1.13 -2.45
C ALA A 134 -1.17 -0.29 -2.66
N SER A 135 -0.05 -0.68 -2.05
CA SER A 135 1.23 0.00 -2.19
C SER A 135 2.35 -0.99 -2.45
N GLY A 136 3.04 -0.82 -3.57
CA GLY A 136 4.14 -1.69 -3.99
C GLY A 136 4.01 -2.18 -5.42
N TRP A 137 4.67 -3.29 -5.70
CA TRP A 137 4.68 -3.93 -7.00
C TRP A 137 3.55 -4.92 -7.17
N PHE A 138 2.81 -4.79 -8.27
CA PHE A 138 1.71 -5.65 -8.65
C PHE A 138 1.87 -6.10 -10.11
N ARG A 139 1.26 -7.22 -10.44
CA ARG A 139 0.96 -7.60 -11.82
C ARG A 139 -0.47 -7.18 -12.15
N LEU A 140 -0.63 -6.48 -13.25
CA LEU A 140 -1.93 -6.18 -13.82
C LEU A 140 -2.44 -7.41 -14.57
N ARG A 141 -3.76 -7.53 -14.69
CA ARG A 141 -4.38 -8.72 -15.28
C ARG A 141 -3.88 -9.03 -16.70
N ASN A 142 -3.69 -8.00 -17.54
CA ASN A 142 -3.29 -8.17 -18.94
C ASN A 142 -2.21 -7.20 -19.41
N LYS A 143 -1.57 -6.43 -18.51
CA LYS A 143 -0.69 -5.31 -18.89
C LYS A 143 0.73 -5.38 -18.31
N GLY A 144 1.10 -6.46 -17.62
CA GLY A 144 2.45 -6.63 -17.11
C GLY A 144 2.67 -6.07 -15.71
N LYS A 145 3.87 -5.56 -15.42
CA LYS A 145 4.27 -5.05 -14.10
C LYS A 145 3.74 -3.63 -13.87
N ALA A 146 3.31 -3.36 -12.64
CA ALA A 146 2.87 -2.05 -12.22
C ALA A 146 3.38 -1.70 -10.82
N LEU A 147 3.84 -0.47 -10.65
CA LEU A 147 4.04 0.14 -9.34
C LEU A 147 2.75 0.85 -8.93
N CYS A 148 2.15 0.43 -7.85
CA CYS A 148 0.87 0.95 -7.39
C CYS A 148 1.04 1.68 -6.06
N VAL A 149 0.43 2.86 -5.94
CA VAL A 149 0.15 3.55 -4.68
C VAL A 149 -1.30 3.99 -4.73
N LEU A 150 -2.19 3.08 -4.34
CA LEU A 150 -3.63 3.23 -4.46
C LEU A 150 -4.26 3.28 -3.08
N THR A 151 -5.04 4.33 -2.82
CA THR A 151 -5.88 4.49 -1.63
C THR A 151 -7.37 4.45 -1.95
N GLY A 152 -7.71 4.02 -3.16
CA GLY A 152 -9.06 3.89 -3.69
C GLY A 152 -9.01 3.37 -5.12
N ARG A 153 -10.19 3.20 -5.72
CA ARG A 153 -10.33 2.72 -7.12
C ARG A 153 -10.73 3.83 -8.08
N GLU A 154 -11.27 4.92 -7.53
CA GLU A 154 -11.75 6.06 -8.29
C GLU A 154 -10.62 7.07 -8.54
N ARG A 155 -10.64 7.72 -9.70
CA ARG A 155 -9.70 8.78 -10.09
C ARG A 155 -8.23 8.39 -9.86
N VAL A 156 -7.84 7.25 -10.41
CA VAL A 156 -6.47 6.76 -10.37
C VAL A 156 -5.68 7.41 -11.53
N THR A 157 -4.57 8.02 -11.18
CA THR A 157 -3.62 8.54 -12.16
C THR A 157 -2.77 7.40 -12.67
N VAL A 158 -2.77 7.22 -13.98
CA VAL A 158 -2.04 6.16 -14.67
C VAL A 158 -1.01 6.78 -15.60
N LEU A 159 0.21 6.27 -15.46
CA LEU A 159 1.34 6.59 -16.30
C LEU A 159 1.92 5.28 -16.84
N LYS A 160 2.56 5.36 -17.97
CA LYS A 160 3.32 4.24 -18.52
C LYS A 160 4.72 4.73 -18.83
N ALA A 161 5.71 4.07 -18.26
CA ALA A 161 7.11 4.32 -18.57
C ALA A 161 7.52 3.60 -19.86
N ASP A 162 8.59 4.07 -20.51
CA ASP A 162 9.08 3.53 -21.78
C ASP A 162 9.54 2.06 -21.67
N ASP A 163 9.94 1.62 -20.46
CA ASP A 163 10.27 0.22 -20.16
C ASP A 163 9.03 -0.69 -20.09
N GLY A 164 7.84 -0.15 -20.35
CA GLY A 164 6.58 -0.86 -20.26
C GLY A 164 5.99 -0.98 -18.85
N THR A 165 6.65 -0.42 -17.82
CA THR A 165 6.15 -0.40 -16.45
C THR A 165 4.99 0.57 -16.30
N TRP A 166 3.92 0.11 -15.69
CA TRP A 166 2.78 0.95 -15.33
C TRP A 166 2.98 1.57 -13.95
N VAL A 167 2.61 2.83 -13.79
CA VAL A 167 2.59 3.53 -12.50
C VAL A 167 1.18 4.00 -12.21
N LEU A 168 0.58 3.49 -11.14
CA LEU A 168 -0.79 3.80 -10.73
C LEU A 168 -0.78 4.52 -9.38
N LEU A 169 -1.25 5.75 -9.35
CA LEU A 169 -1.20 6.63 -8.18
C LEU A 169 -2.58 7.18 -7.83
N SER A 170 -2.96 7.15 -6.57
CA SER A 170 -4.14 7.87 -6.06
C SER A 170 -3.73 9.24 -5.54
N LEU A 171 -3.52 10.19 -6.44
CA LEU A 171 -3.19 11.57 -6.09
C LEU A 171 -4.43 12.35 -5.70
N ALA A 172 -4.30 13.26 -4.74
CA ALA A 172 -5.35 14.22 -4.40
C ALA A 172 -5.48 15.30 -5.48
N ASP A 173 -4.34 15.71 -6.03
CA ASP A 173 -4.25 16.66 -7.13
C ASP A 173 -3.28 16.15 -8.20
N THR A 174 -3.72 16.14 -9.45
CA THR A 174 -2.95 15.66 -10.61
C THR A 174 -2.39 16.81 -11.45
N TRP A 175 -2.74 18.05 -11.10
CA TRP A 175 -2.36 19.22 -11.92
C TRP A 175 -0.83 19.38 -11.99
N ALA A 176 -0.16 19.33 -10.82
CA ALA A 176 1.29 19.48 -10.76
C ALA A 176 2.04 18.42 -11.59
N LEU A 177 1.53 17.19 -11.59
CA LEU A 177 2.11 16.11 -12.38
C LEU A 177 1.85 16.30 -13.88
N ARG A 178 0.65 16.75 -14.26
CA ARG A 178 0.32 17.05 -15.66
C ARG A 178 1.15 18.19 -16.21
N SER A 179 1.34 19.26 -15.44
CA SER A 179 2.13 20.41 -15.87
C SER A 179 3.63 20.12 -16.01
N ALA A 180 4.13 19.09 -15.31
CA ALA A 180 5.54 18.69 -15.42
C ALA A 180 5.80 17.72 -16.57
N ILE A 181 4.78 16.95 -17.00
CA ILE A 181 4.92 15.93 -18.05
C ILE A 181 4.42 16.45 -19.41
N GLY A 182 3.45 17.37 -19.41
CA GLY A 182 2.91 18.01 -20.63
C GLY A 182 3.73 19.18 -21.03
#